data_d8c03e8191d6660fc9b4774b74615889
#
_entry.id   d8c03e8191d6660fc9b4774b74615889
#
_cell.length_a   1.000
_cell.length_b   1.000
_cell.length_c   1.000
_cell.angle_alpha   90.00
_cell.angle_beta   90.00
_cell.angle_gamma   90.00
#
_symmetry.space_group_name_H-M   'P 1'
#
loop_
_entity.id
_entity.type
_entity.pdbx_description
1 polymer ?
#
loop_
_entity_poly.entity_id
_entity_poly.type
_entity_poly.pdbx_seq_one_letter_code
_entity_poly.pdbx_strand_id
1 'polypeptide(L)'
;MNLHIDCTNDGVITYPLHDHKTYEIMYYLVGEGFLKTEKSGIPFSPGTIIITPPGFLHGSTSTNGFKNITVEGNFKHLLNTKEPIVIRDNAKGEGKTFATLLYENRFGNQNFLSSLCETYILFLLSRLNLKCNIDVAINNIIDEISRCAYDHNFDLKQALLKSGYAEDYIRNQFKLNTGKTPTQFLTEIRIARACHLTNIYKNTLSLTQIAEQCGFVDYIVFSKCFKKYTGLSPSQYKNGNFNTE
;
A
#
# COMPACT_ATOMS: atom_id res chain seq x y z
N MET A 1 20.45 13.61 23.80
CA MET A 1 20.75 12.83 22.57
C MET A 1 21.62 13.72 21.68
N ASN A 2 22.76 13.23 21.19
CA ASN A 2 23.52 14.02 20.20
C ASN A 2 22.90 13.77 18.84
N LEU A 3 22.33 14.81 18.26
CA LEU A 3 21.76 14.79 16.91
C LEU A 3 22.72 15.52 15.97
N HIS A 4 22.94 14.94 14.79
CA HIS A 4 23.54 15.64 13.66
C HIS A 4 22.45 15.90 12.64
N ILE A 5 22.23 17.17 12.29
CA ILE A 5 21.15 17.58 11.39
C ILE A 5 21.77 18.44 10.32
N ASP A 6 21.59 18.02 9.05
CA ASP A 6 22.14 18.73 7.90
C ASP A 6 21.12 18.81 6.76
N CYS A 7 21.45 19.58 5.74
CA CYS A 7 20.67 19.71 4.52
C CYS A 7 21.65 19.76 3.34
N THR A 8 21.47 18.89 2.37
CA THR A 8 22.28 18.94 1.15
C THR A 8 22.12 20.27 0.42
N ASN A 9 23.19 20.73 -0.21
CA ASN A 9 23.15 21.91 -1.06
C ASN A 9 22.26 21.69 -2.28
N ASP A 10 21.79 22.77 -2.87
CA ASP A 10 20.96 22.69 -4.08
C ASP A 10 21.78 22.08 -5.23
N GLY A 11 21.13 21.19 -6.00
CA GLY A 11 21.71 20.60 -7.20
C GLY A 11 22.75 19.49 -6.98
N VAL A 12 22.84 18.92 -5.78
CA VAL A 12 23.72 17.76 -5.53
C VAL A 12 23.24 16.58 -6.40
N ILE A 13 24.13 16.08 -7.27
CA ILE A 13 23.84 14.94 -8.16
C ILE A 13 24.17 13.61 -7.48
N THR A 14 25.24 13.57 -6.69
CA THR A 14 25.70 12.34 -6.05
C THR A 14 26.19 12.64 -4.64
N TYR A 15 25.76 11.85 -3.69
CA TYR A 15 26.34 11.73 -2.38
C TYR A 15 27.00 10.36 -2.28
N PRO A 16 28.31 10.27 -1.94
CA PRO A 16 29.05 9.01 -2.02
C PRO A 16 28.51 7.94 -1.06
N LEU A 17 28.84 6.68 -1.36
CA LEU A 17 28.54 5.57 -0.47
C LEU A 17 29.30 5.73 0.84
N HIS A 18 28.59 5.63 1.95
CA HIS A 18 29.10 5.73 3.31
C HIS A 18 28.23 4.91 4.26
N ASP A 19 28.72 4.67 5.46
CA ASP A 19 27.95 4.10 6.58
C ASP A 19 28.26 4.88 7.86
N HIS A 20 27.41 4.74 8.84
CA HIS A 20 27.58 5.33 10.17
C HIS A 20 26.98 4.46 11.27
N LYS A 21 27.37 4.71 12.53
CA LYS A 21 26.98 3.92 13.71
C LYS A 21 25.61 4.31 14.28
N THR A 22 24.94 5.25 13.66
CA THR A 22 23.67 5.85 14.05
C THR A 22 22.56 5.50 13.04
N TYR A 23 21.30 5.70 13.42
CA TYR A 23 20.23 5.81 12.46
C TYR A 23 20.32 7.13 11.71
N GLU A 24 19.93 7.15 10.45
CA GLU A 24 19.74 8.37 9.69
C GLU A 24 18.32 8.41 9.11
N ILE A 25 17.66 9.57 9.23
CA ILE A 25 16.37 9.87 8.65
C ILE A 25 16.61 10.89 7.55
N MET A 26 16.31 10.54 6.31
CA MET A 26 16.45 11.41 5.13
C MET A 26 15.06 11.82 4.62
N TYR A 27 14.76 13.11 4.64
CA TYR A 27 13.57 13.67 3.99
C TYR A 27 13.96 14.32 2.65
N TYR A 28 13.50 13.77 1.53
CA TYR A 28 13.78 14.33 0.22
C TYR A 28 12.82 15.48 -0.12
N LEU A 29 13.37 16.69 -0.23
CA LEU A 29 12.64 17.93 -0.49
C LEU A 29 12.41 18.16 -1.98
N VAL A 30 13.43 17.91 -2.80
CA VAL A 30 13.48 18.19 -4.24
C VAL A 30 14.26 17.11 -4.95
N GLY A 31 13.91 16.85 -6.21
CA GLY A 31 14.59 15.92 -7.08
C GLY A 31 14.11 14.48 -6.96
N GLU A 32 14.46 13.71 -7.98
CA GLU A 32 14.16 12.28 -8.08
C GLU A 32 15.45 11.51 -8.30
N GLY A 33 15.53 10.30 -7.75
CA GLY A 33 16.74 9.49 -7.86
C GLY A 33 16.64 8.20 -7.07
N PHE A 34 17.81 7.68 -6.71
CA PHE A 34 17.93 6.43 -5.97
C PHE A 34 18.89 6.58 -4.79
N LEU A 35 18.47 6.09 -3.63
CA LEU A 35 19.38 5.74 -2.56
C LEU A 35 20.07 4.44 -2.97
N LYS A 36 21.34 4.51 -3.35
CA LYS A 36 22.16 3.36 -3.70
C LYS A 36 22.47 2.53 -2.46
N THR A 37 22.41 1.23 -2.59
CA THR A 37 22.82 0.25 -1.59
C THR A 37 23.75 -0.76 -2.25
N GLU A 38 24.32 -1.69 -1.50
CA GLU A 38 25.16 -2.75 -2.07
C GLU A 38 24.43 -3.62 -3.10
N LYS A 39 23.12 -3.83 -2.92
CA LYS A 39 22.34 -4.80 -3.69
C LYS A 39 21.38 -4.19 -4.70
N SER A 40 20.92 -2.96 -4.44
CA SER A 40 19.83 -2.33 -5.21
C SER A 40 19.81 -0.81 -5.02
N GLY A 41 18.89 -0.13 -5.71
CA GLY A 41 18.57 1.27 -5.49
C GLY A 41 17.16 1.42 -4.95
N ILE A 42 16.99 2.18 -3.86
CA ILE A 42 15.68 2.55 -3.34
C ILE A 42 15.27 3.88 -4.00
N PRO A 43 14.17 3.92 -4.78
CA PRO A 43 13.77 5.15 -5.45
C PRO A 43 13.30 6.20 -4.46
N PHE A 44 13.65 7.46 -4.72
CA PHE A 44 13.11 8.61 -3.99
C PHE A 44 12.60 9.69 -4.95
N SER A 45 11.69 10.49 -4.44
CA SER A 45 11.13 11.70 -5.05
C SER A 45 10.68 12.66 -3.94
N PRO A 46 10.31 13.91 -4.22
CA PRO A 46 9.87 14.83 -3.18
C PRO A 46 8.80 14.23 -2.27
N GLY A 47 8.99 14.34 -0.95
CA GLY A 47 8.13 13.73 0.06
C GLY A 47 8.46 12.26 0.38
N THR A 48 9.50 11.67 -0.18
CA THR A 48 10.02 10.39 0.29
C THR A 48 10.84 10.59 1.57
N ILE A 49 10.63 9.72 2.55
CA ILE A 49 11.37 9.66 3.79
C ILE A 49 12.00 8.27 3.87
N ILE A 50 13.31 8.22 4.05
CA ILE A 50 14.03 6.95 4.20
C ILE A 50 14.75 6.96 5.55
N ILE A 51 14.58 5.90 6.33
CA ILE A 51 15.28 5.68 7.60
C ILE A 51 16.26 4.54 7.37
N THR A 52 17.55 4.80 7.51
CA THR A 52 18.58 3.76 7.42
C THR A 52 19.07 3.34 8.81
N PRO A 53 19.27 2.02 9.04
CA PRO A 53 19.81 1.53 10.30
C PRO A 53 21.32 1.73 10.40
N PRO A 54 21.90 1.64 11.61
CA PRO A 54 23.36 1.68 11.82
C PRO A 54 24.09 0.63 11.00
N GLY A 55 25.21 1.01 10.38
CA GLY A 55 26.07 0.15 9.57
C GLY A 55 25.51 -0.17 8.19
N PHE A 56 24.46 0.48 7.77
CA PHE A 56 23.88 0.29 6.43
C PHE A 56 24.59 1.16 5.41
N LEU A 57 25.32 0.53 4.47
CA LEU A 57 26.06 1.23 3.40
C LEU A 57 25.08 1.81 2.39
N HIS A 58 25.10 3.13 2.23
CA HIS A 58 24.19 3.85 1.32
C HIS A 58 24.80 5.16 0.81
N GLY A 59 24.19 5.69 -0.24
CA GLY A 59 24.52 6.98 -0.85
C GLY A 59 23.41 7.38 -1.82
N SER A 60 23.25 8.65 -2.11
CA SER A 60 22.18 9.13 -2.99
C SER A 60 22.69 9.51 -4.36
N THR A 61 21.89 9.27 -5.41
CA THR A 61 22.19 9.71 -6.78
C THR A 61 20.91 10.18 -7.50
N SER A 62 21.05 11.19 -8.32
CA SER A 62 19.98 11.78 -9.13
C SER A 62 20.59 12.23 -10.47
N THR A 63 19.80 12.28 -11.52
CA THR A 63 20.22 12.83 -12.82
C THR A 63 20.15 14.35 -12.86
N ASN A 64 19.17 14.94 -12.16
CA ASN A 64 18.87 16.37 -12.21
C ASN A 64 19.17 17.08 -10.88
N GLY A 65 19.83 16.40 -9.97
CA GLY A 65 20.10 16.88 -8.63
C GLY A 65 18.96 16.64 -7.66
N PHE A 66 19.31 16.64 -6.37
CA PHE A 66 18.36 16.47 -5.27
C PHE A 66 18.73 17.35 -4.09
N LYS A 67 17.78 17.52 -3.19
CA LYS A 67 17.94 18.15 -1.89
C LYS A 67 17.20 17.37 -0.84
N ASN A 68 17.87 17.05 0.25
CA ASN A 68 17.26 16.39 1.41
C ASN A 68 17.69 17.02 2.72
N ILE A 69 16.88 16.83 3.75
CA ILE A 69 17.25 17.08 5.14
C ILE A 69 17.58 15.73 5.76
N THR A 70 18.72 15.64 6.45
CA THR A 70 19.18 14.46 7.16
C THR A 70 19.18 14.70 8.66
N VAL A 71 18.78 13.69 9.42
CA VAL A 71 18.78 13.68 10.88
C VAL A 71 19.41 12.39 11.34
N GLU A 72 20.63 12.47 11.87
CA GLU A 72 21.32 11.34 12.44
C GLU A 72 21.26 11.33 13.97
N GLY A 73 21.12 10.14 14.53
CA GLY A 73 21.07 9.99 15.98
C GLY A 73 20.95 8.54 16.46
N ASN A 74 21.12 8.36 17.76
CA ASN A 74 20.90 7.05 18.37
C ASN A 74 19.44 6.88 18.78
N PHE A 75 18.67 6.21 17.90
CA PHE A 75 17.22 6.00 18.07
C PHE A 75 16.87 4.54 18.45
N LYS A 76 17.82 3.77 18.98
CA LYS A 76 17.63 2.33 19.31
C LYS A 76 16.47 2.06 20.27
N HIS A 77 16.08 3.04 21.08
CA HIS A 77 14.93 2.93 21.98
C HIS A 77 13.57 3.06 21.27
N LEU A 78 13.56 3.61 20.04
CA LEU A 78 12.36 3.81 19.22
C LEU A 78 12.37 2.94 17.96
N LEU A 79 13.55 2.65 17.42
CA LEU A 79 13.73 1.94 16.16
C LEU A 79 14.54 0.66 16.38
N ASN A 80 14.05 -0.45 15.84
CA ASN A 80 14.75 -1.72 15.81
C ASN A 80 14.59 -2.37 14.44
N THR A 81 15.28 -1.82 13.44
CA THR A 81 15.27 -2.37 12.08
C THR A 81 16.69 -2.71 11.62
N LYS A 82 16.80 -3.71 10.76
CA LYS A 82 18.06 -4.08 10.07
C LYS A 82 18.04 -3.66 8.61
N GLU A 83 16.89 -3.30 8.08
CA GLU A 83 16.69 -2.87 6.69
C GLU A 83 16.14 -1.44 6.68
N PRO A 84 16.37 -0.67 5.61
CA PRO A 84 15.80 0.66 5.46
C PRO A 84 14.28 0.65 5.49
N ILE A 85 13.71 1.65 6.14
CA ILE A 85 12.28 1.90 6.15
C ILE A 85 11.99 3.04 5.18
N VAL A 86 11.04 2.82 4.26
CA VAL A 86 10.62 3.84 3.28
C VAL A 86 9.19 4.28 3.59
N ILE A 87 9.02 5.58 3.76
CA ILE A 87 7.73 6.20 4.07
C ILE A 87 7.45 7.29 3.04
N ARG A 88 6.20 7.46 2.66
CA ARG A 88 5.74 8.59 1.85
C ARG A 88 5.07 9.61 2.76
N ASP A 89 5.45 10.88 2.63
CA ASP A 89 4.77 11.96 3.34
C ASP A 89 3.32 12.09 2.84
N ASN A 90 2.47 12.63 3.68
CA ASN A 90 1.07 12.85 3.33
C ASN A 90 0.87 14.14 2.51
N ALA A 91 -0.34 14.30 1.95
CA ALA A 91 -0.70 15.48 1.16
C ALA A 91 -0.59 16.82 1.91
N LYS A 92 -0.58 16.79 3.26
CA LYS A 92 -0.41 17.99 4.10
C LYS A 92 1.06 18.36 4.31
N GLY A 93 2.01 17.47 3.97
CA GLY A 93 3.43 17.70 4.18
C GLY A 93 3.83 17.76 5.66
N GLU A 94 3.18 16.97 6.50
CA GLU A 94 3.47 16.95 7.95
C GLU A 94 4.90 16.46 8.23
N GLY A 95 5.39 15.45 7.49
CA GLY A 95 6.76 14.98 7.59
C GLY A 95 7.78 16.06 7.19
N LYS A 96 7.47 16.85 6.15
CA LYS A 96 8.26 18.02 5.74
C LYS A 96 8.34 19.04 6.87
N THR A 97 7.22 19.31 7.52
CA THR A 97 7.16 20.26 8.62
C THR A 97 8.09 19.86 9.76
N PHE A 98 8.08 18.59 10.17
CA PHE A 98 8.99 18.09 11.20
C PHE A 98 10.45 18.20 10.79
N ALA A 99 10.79 17.75 9.58
CA ALA A 99 12.18 17.80 9.07
C ALA A 99 12.69 19.25 8.98
N THR A 100 11.85 20.17 8.50
CA THR A 100 12.19 21.60 8.40
C THR A 100 12.40 22.22 9.78
N LEU A 101 11.48 21.97 10.73
CA LEU A 101 11.64 22.47 12.12
C LEU A 101 12.92 21.98 12.79
N LEU A 102 13.29 20.72 12.58
CA LEU A 102 14.54 20.17 13.10
C LEU A 102 15.74 20.89 12.48
N TYR A 103 15.76 21.09 11.17
CA TYR A 103 16.86 21.75 10.47
C TYR A 103 16.98 23.23 10.87
N GLU A 104 15.90 23.97 10.95
CA GLU A 104 15.90 25.40 11.32
C GLU A 104 16.41 25.61 12.75
N ASN A 105 16.14 24.67 13.65
CA ASN A 105 16.54 24.75 15.06
C ASN A 105 17.81 23.97 15.41
N ARG A 106 18.55 23.44 14.42
CA ARG A 106 19.67 22.50 14.61
C ARG A 106 20.81 23.01 15.52
N PHE A 107 20.95 24.32 15.65
CA PHE A 107 21.91 24.97 16.56
C PHE A 107 21.29 25.41 17.89
N GLY A 108 20.04 25.05 18.13
CA GLY A 108 19.27 25.46 19.30
C GLY A 108 19.43 24.55 20.51
N ASN A 109 18.44 24.57 21.39
CA ASN A 109 18.42 23.79 22.62
C ASN A 109 18.35 22.28 22.33
N GLN A 110 19.34 21.52 22.80
CA GLN A 110 19.47 20.08 22.55
C GLN A 110 18.32 19.25 23.13
N ASN A 111 17.72 19.65 24.27
CA ASN A 111 16.59 18.95 24.85
C ASN A 111 15.34 19.14 23.99
N PHE A 112 15.12 20.35 23.47
CA PHE A 112 14.05 20.64 22.54
C PHE A 112 14.19 19.82 21.25
N LEU A 113 15.38 19.83 20.66
CA LEU A 113 15.68 19.06 19.45
C LEU A 113 15.48 17.55 19.65
N SER A 114 15.93 17.01 20.79
CA SER A 114 15.74 15.60 21.11
C SER A 114 14.24 15.24 21.20
N SER A 115 13.45 16.05 21.90
CA SER A 115 12.00 15.82 22.03
C SER A 115 11.29 15.96 20.69
N LEU A 116 11.66 16.95 19.87
CA LEU A 116 11.10 17.14 18.53
C LEU A 116 11.42 15.97 17.61
N CYS A 117 12.67 15.47 17.65
CA CYS A 117 13.11 14.34 16.87
C CYS A 117 12.41 13.04 17.31
N GLU A 118 12.25 12.79 18.60
CA GLU A 118 11.47 11.67 19.12
C GLU A 118 10.03 11.72 18.66
N THR A 119 9.39 12.91 18.74
CA THR A 119 8.03 13.13 18.25
C THR A 119 7.92 12.86 16.75
N TYR A 120 8.91 13.30 15.97
CA TYR A 120 8.97 12.99 14.54
C TYR A 120 9.04 11.50 14.26
N ILE A 121 9.90 10.77 14.97
CA ILE A 121 10.02 9.31 14.81
C ILE A 121 8.71 8.61 15.19
N LEU A 122 8.09 8.98 16.31
CA LEU A 122 6.80 8.43 16.72
C LEU A 122 5.71 8.71 15.68
N PHE A 123 5.71 9.92 15.11
CA PHE A 123 4.82 10.26 13.99
C PHE A 123 5.08 9.33 12.79
N LEU A 124 6.33 9.12 12.37
CA LEU A 124 6.66 8.23 11.25
C LEU A 124 6.27 6.78 11.54
N LEU A 125 6.53 6.27 12.75
CA LEU A 125 6.13 4.93 13.17
C LEU A 125 4.60 4.75 13.18
N SER A 126 3.85 5.79 13.59
CA SER A 126 2.39 5.75 13.53
C SER A 126 1.87 5.58 12.11
N ARG A 127 2.57 6.14 11.12
CA ARG A 127 2.24 5.97 9.69
C ARG A 127 2.51 4.57 9.17
N LEU A 128 3.57 3.93 9.63
CA LEU A 128 3.86 2.52 9.31
C LEU A 128 2.79 1.59 9.89
N ASN A 129 2.42 1.80 11.15
CA ASN A 129 1.38 1.02 11.81
C ASN A 129 0.01 1.19 11.15
N LEU A 130 -0.32 2.39 10.69
CA LEU A 130 -1.55 2.64 9.92
C LEU A 130 -1.55 1.87 8.59
N LYS A 131 -0.42 1.86 7.87
CA LYS A 131 -0.30 1.07 6.63
C LYS A 131 -0.41 -0.43 6.92
N CYS A 132 0.27 -0.93 7.95
CA CYS A 132 0.16 -2.33 8.35
C CYS A 132 -1.26 -2.70 8.76
N ASN A 133 -1.96 -1.84 9.49
CA ASN A 133 -3.36 -2.08 9.88
C ASN A 133 -4.30 -2.08 8.67
N ILE A 134 -4.09 -1.20 7.68
CA ILE A 134 -4.94 -1.18 6.49
C ILE A 134 -4.71 -2.41 5.60
N ASP A 135 -3.45 -2.85 5.43
CA ASP A 135 -3.14 -4.05 4.66
C ASP A 135 -3.73 -5.30 5.32
N VAL A 136 -3.66 -5.40 6.65
CA VAL A 136 -4.32 -6.46 7.43
C VAL A 136 -5.84 -6.40 7.26
N ALA A 137 -6.43 -5.21 7.33
CA ALA A 137 -7.88 -5.04 7.13
C ALA A 137 -8.31 -5.47 5.72
N ILE A 138 -7.53 -5.12 4.68
CA ILE A 138 -7.81 -5.53 3.30
C ILE A 138 -7.70 -7.05 3.15
N ASN A 139 -6.66 -7.67 3.70
CA ASN A 139 -6.50 -9.13 3.66
C ASN A 139 -7.66 -9.84 4.36
N ASN A 140 -8.10 -9.36 5.52
CA ASN A 140 -9.27 -9.90 6.22
C ASN A 140 -10.56 -9.80 5.37
N ILE A 141 -10.73 -8.68 4.64
CA ILE A 141 -11.87 -8.50 3.73
C ILE A 141 -11.78 -9.47 2.54
N ILE A 142 -10.59 -9.67 1.96
CA ILE A 142 -10.37 -10.64 0.88
C ILE A 142 -10.71 -12.05 1.33
N ASP A 143 -10.26 -12.44 2.52
CA ASP A 143 -10.53 -13.75 3.11
C ASP A 143 -12.02 -13.94 3.40
N GLU A 144 -12.69 -12.92 3.95
CA GLU A 144 -14.14 -12.96 4.22
C GLU A 144 -14.95 -13.07 2.91
N ILE A 145 -14.61 -12.27 1.89
CA ILE A 145 -15.22 -12.38 0.56
C ILE A 145 -15.00 -13.78 -0.01
N SER A 146 -13.78 -14.29 0.01
CA SER A 146 -13.42 -15.59 -0.58
C SER A 146 -14.18 -16.73 0.10
N ARG A 147 -14.34 -16.67 1.42
CA ARG A 147 -15.07 -17.66 2.20
C ARG A 147 -16.58 -17.61 2.01
N CYS A 148 -17.16 -16.39 1.93
CA CYS A 148 -18.60 -16.18 1.94
C CYS A 148 -19.18 -15.83 0.56
N ALA A 149 -18.36 -15.82 -0.50
CA ALA A 149 -18.77 -15.37 -1.84
C ALA A 149 -20.03 -16.06 -2.36
N TYR A 150 -20.25 -17.32 -2.02
CA TYR A 150 -21.33 -18.14 -2.54
C TYR A 150 -22.60 -18.14 -1.69
N ASP A 151 -22.54 -17.49 -0.54
CA ASP A 151 -23.71 -17.24 0.28
C ASP A 151 -24.49 -16.06 -0.30
N HIS A 152 -25.78 -16.27 -0.64
CA HIS A 152 -26.66 -15.24 -1.17
C HIS A 152 -27.01 -14.17 -0.11
N ASN A 153 -26.87 -14.48 1.20
CA ASN A 153 -27.06 -13.54 2.29
C ASN A 153 -25.80 -12.75 2.65
N PHE A 154 -24.68 -12.99 1.97
CA PHE A 154 -23.43 -12.29 2.26
C PHE A 154 -23.56 -10.79 2.01
N ASP A 155 -23.47 -10.01 3.08
CA ASP A 155 -23.49 -8.55 3.04
C ASP A 155 -22.08 -7.99 2.97
N LEU A 156 -21.65 -7.63 1.75
CA LEU A 156 -20.37 -7.03 1.48
C LEU A 156 -20.16 -5.71 2.24
N LYS A 157 -21.24 -4.93 2.42
CA LYS A 157 -21.14 -3.66 3.16
C LYS A 157 -20.79 -3.90 4.62
N GLN A 158 -21.42 -4.87 5.26
CA GLN A 158 -21.10 -5.24 6.64
C GLN A 158 -19.67 -5.78 6.76
N ALA A 159 -19.20 -6.58 5.79
CA ALA A 159 -17.82 -7.06 5.77
C ALA A 159 -16.81 -5.90 5.70
N LEU A 160 -17.09 -4.86 4.91
CA LEU A 160 -16.26 -3.66 4.82
C LEU A 160 -16.28 -2.86 6.13
N LEU A 161 -17.45 -2.68 6.75
CA LEU A 161 -17.60 -1.92 8.01
C LEU A 161 -16.90 -2.58 9.20
N LYS A 162 -16.78 -3.91 9.24
CA LYS A 162 -16.02 -4.64 10.26
C LYS A 162 -14.54 -4.27 10.30
N SER A 163 -14.01 -3.70 9.23
CA SER A 163 -12.62 -3.20 9.18
C SER A 163 -12.35 -2.05 10.14
N GLY A 164 -13.39 -1.39 10.67
CA GLY A 164 -13.27 -0.21 11.52
C GLY A 164 -12.98 1.10 10.77
N TYR A 165 -12.85 1.05 9.45
CA TYR A 165 -12.64 2.24 8.61
C TYR A 165 -13.95 2.72 7.99
N ALA A 166 -13.98 4.01 7.59
CA ALA A 166 -15.09 4.55 6.79
C ALA A 166 -15.23 3.77 5.47
N GLU A 167 -16.48 3.49 5.07
CA GLU A 167 -16.76 2.62 3.90
C GLU A 167 -16.07 3.10 2.62
N ASP A 168 -16.16 4.39 2.31
CA ASP A 168 -15.53 4.94 1.09
C ASP A 168 -14.01 4.86 1.15
N TYR A 169 -13.43 5.08 2.31
CA TYR A 169 -11.98 4.96 2.51
C TYR A 169 -11.50 3.52 2.27
N ILE A 170 -12.13 2.54 2.91
CA ILE A 170 -11.72 1.13 2.78
C ILE A 170 -11.96 0.60 1.35
N ARG A 171 -13.03 1.03 0.66
CA ARG A 171 -13.29 0.70 -0.74
C ARG A 171 -12.16 1.20 -1.65
N ASN A 172 -11.71 2.42 -1.41
CA ASN A 172 -10.61 3.04 -2.17
C ASN A 172 -9.28 2.32 -1.92
N GLN A 173 -8.97 2.03 -0.66
CA GLN A 173 -7.75 1.29 -0.30
C GLN A 173 -7.76 -0.14 -0.86
N PHE A 174 -8.90 -0.84 -0.82
CA PHE A 174 -9.07 -2.15 -1.42
C PHE A 174 -8.78 -2.11 -2.94
N LYS A 175 -9.32 -1.11 -3.65
CA LYS A 175 -9.06 -0.93 -5.09
C LYS A 175 -7.60 -0.62 -5.39
N LEU A 176 -6.95 0.22 -4.58
CA LEU A 176 -5.52 0.54 -4.73
C LEU A 176 -4.64 -0.70 -4.52
N ASN A 177 -5.01 -1.56 -3.58
CA ASN A 177 -4.25 -2.77 -3.24
C ASN A 177 -4.49 -3.92 -4.24
N THR A 178 -5.75 -4.15 -4.65
CA THR A 178 -6.13 -5.31 -5.47
C THR A 178 -6.33 -4.99 -6.96
N GLY A 179 -6.35 -3.72 -7.35
CA GLY A 179 -6.70 -3.25 -8.69
C GLY A 179 -8.20 -3.28 -8.99
N LYS A 180 -9.05 -3.80 -8.09
CA LYS A 180 -10.49 -4.01 -8.30
C LYS A 180 -11.29 -3.46 -7.12
N THR A 181 -12.53 -3.00 -7.39
CA THR A 181 -13.43 -2.69 -6.28
C THR A 181 -13.86 -3.97 -5.55
N PRO A 182 -14.23 -3.92 -4.25
CA PRO A 182 -14.72 -5.09 -3.52
C PRO A 182 -15.88 -5.81 -4.22
N THR A 183 -16.79 -5.06 -4.83
CA THR A 183 -17.93 -5.61 -5.60
C THR A 183 -17.46 -6.32 -6.86
N GLN A 184 -16.48 -5.77 -7.59
CA GLN A 184 -15.90 -6.42 -8.76
C GLN A 184 -15.19 -7.72 -8.36
N PHE A 185 -14.43 -7.70 -7.27
CA PHE A 185 -13.73 -8.86 -6.75
C PHE A 185 -14.68 -9.99 -6.35
N LEU A 186 -15.75 -9.69 -5.59
CA LEU A 186 -16.80 -10.65 -5.24
C LEU A 186 -17.49 -11.24 -6.50
N THR A 187 -17.85 -10.37 -7.45
CA THR A 187 -18.54 -10.79 -8.68
C THR A 187 -17.67 -11.75 -9.51
N GLU A 188 -16.38 -11.44 -9.62
CA GLU A 188 -15.43 -12.28 -10.37
C GLU A 188 -15.31 -13.70 -9.77
N ILE A 189 -15.21 -13.82 -8.44
CA ILE A 189 -15.20 -15.11 -7.75
C ILE A 189 -16.49 -15.90 -8.05
N ARG A 190 -17.66 -15.25 -7.98
CA ARG A 190 -18.94 -15.86 -8.27
C ARG A 190 -19.03 -16.34 -9.72
N ILE A 191 -18.58 -15.54 -10.68
CA ILE A 191 -18.61 -15.89 -12.10
C ILE A 191 -17.62 -17.00 -12.42
N ALA A 192 -16.42 -16.97 -11.85
CA ALA A 192 -15.45 -18.06 -12.02
C ALA A 192 -16.03 -19.40 -11.58
N ARG A 193 -16.71 -19.45 -10.43
CA ARG A 193 -17.43 -20.66 -9.99
C ARG A 193 -18.57 -21.03 -10.94
N ALA A 194 -19.33 -20.06 -11.45
CA ALA A 194 -20.43 -20.32 -12.37
C ALA A 194 -19.92 -20.96 -13.68
N CYS A 195 -18.80 -20.50 -14.22
CA CYS A 195 -18.14 -21.12 -15.37
C CYS A 195 -17.76 -22.57 -15.08
N HIS A 196 -17.14 -22.80 -13.90
CA HIS A 196 -16.77 -24.16 -13.48
C HIS A 196 -17.99 -25.10 -13.36
N LEU A 197 -19.04 -24.65 -12.65
CA LEU A 197 -20.26 -25.46 -12.50
C LEU A 197 -20.98 -25.69 -13.83
N THR A 198 -20.99 -24.71 -14.73
CA THR A 198 -21.59 -24.84 -16.05
C THR A 198 -20.86 -25.91 -16.87
N ASN A 199 -19.53 -26.01 -16.78
CA ASN A 199 -18.76 -27.02 -17.49
C ASN A 199 -18.97 -28.43 -16.93
N ILE A 200 -19.00 -28.59 -15.59
CA ILE A 200 -19.12 -29.90 -14.95
C ILE A 200 -20.56 -30.41 -15.01
N TYR A 201 -21.55 -29.55 -14.71
CA TYR A 201 -22.95 -29.93 -14.56
C TYR A 201 -23.82 -29.50 -15.74
N LYS A 202 -23.23 -29.49 -16.95
CA LYS A 202 -23.88 -29.02 -18.19
C LYS A 202 -25.27 -29.59 -18.40
N ASN A 203 -25.47 -30.88 -18.11
CA ASN A 203 -26.69 -31.62 -18.37
C ASN A 203 -27.58 -31.84 -17.13
N THR A 204 -27.10 -31.50 -15.94
CA THR A 204 -27.78 -31.82 -14.67
C THR A 204 -28.31 -30.62 -13.93
N LEU A 205 -27.69 -29.44 -14.07
CA LEU A 205 -28.15 -28.22 -13.41
C LEU A 205 -28.71 -27.21 -14.40
N SER A 206 -29.81 -26.58 -14.03
CA SER A 206 -30.31 -25.40 -14.76
C SER A 206 -29.41 -24.19 -14.52
N LEU A 207 -29.42 -23.21 -15.42
CA LEU A 207 -28.67 -21.97 -15.25
C LEU A 207 -29.11 -21.15 -14.03
N THR A 208 -30.39 -21.25 -13.65
CA THR A 208 -30.91 -20.63 -12.43
C THR A 208 -30.31 -21.27 -11.18
N GLN A 209 -30.27 -22.60 -11.13
CA GLN A 209 -29.65 -23.33 -10.02
C GLN A 209 -28.15 -23.03 -9.92
N ILE A 210 -27.46 -22.89 -11.05
CA ILE A 210 -26.04 -22.49 -11.07
C ILE A 210 -25.89 -21.06 -10.50
N ALA A 211 -26.74 -20.12 -10.90
CA ALA A 211 -26.72 -18.75 -10.38
C ALA A 211 -26.91 -18.72 -8.85
N GLU A 212 -27.88 -19.45 -8.34
CA GLU A 212 -28.17 -19.58 -6.90
C GLU A 212 -26.98 -20.17 -6.13
N GLN A 213 -26.38 -21.27 -6.62
CA GLN A 213 -25.21 -21.90 -6.02
C GLN A 213 -23.94 -21.03 -6.06
N CYS A 214 -23.95 -19.98 -6.88
CA CYS A 214 -22.89 -18.98 -6.96
C CYS A 214 -23.19 -17.71 -6.16
N GLY A 215 -24.28 -17.70 -5.37
CA GLY A 215 -24.65 -16.60 -4.51
C GLY A 215 -25.39 -15.45 -5.19
N PHE A 216 -25.93 -15.65 -6.39
CA PHE A 216 -26.79 -14.66 -7.05
C PHE A 216 -28.27 -14.89 -6.66
N VAL A 217 -28.92 -13.84 -6.16
CA VAL A 217 -30.36 -13.86 -5.84
C VAL A 217 -31.20 -13.68 -7.10
N ASP A 218 -30.71 -12.90 -8.06
CA ASP A 218 -31.42 -12.53 -9.28
C ASP A 218 -30.68 -13.06 -10.51
N TYR A 219 -31.40 -13.88 -11.31
CA TYR A 219 -30.86 -14.45 -12.55
C TYR A 219 -30.54 -13.40 -13.61
N ILE A 220 -31.30 -12.28 -13.65
CA ILE A 220 -31.03 -11.21 -14.63
C ILE A 220 -29.70 -10.54 -14.32
N VAL A 221 -29.45 -10.27 -13.04
CA VAL A 221 -28.17 -9.72 -12.56
C VAL A 221 -27.03 -10.70 -12.86
N PHE A 222 -27.22 -11.98 -12.55
CA PHE A 222 -26.26 -13.04 -12.88
C PHE A 222 -25.92 -13.04 -14.37
N SER A 223 -26.93 -13.09 -15.25
CA SER A 223 -26.74 -13.16 -16.70
C SER A 223 -25.98 -11.97 -17.26
N LYS A 224 -26.29 -10.74 -16.77
CA LYS A 224 -25.55 -9.52 -17.14
C LYS A 224 -24.09 -9.57 -16.70
N CYS A 225 -23.84 -9.98 -15.44
CA CYS A 225 -22.50 -10.12 -14.92
C CYS A 225 -21.73 -11.21 -15.69
N PHE A 226 -22.34 -12.36 -15.91
CA PHE A 226 -21.72 -13.47 -16.63
C PHE A 226 -21.26 -13.03 -18.03
N LYS A 227 -22.17 -12.38 -18.80
CA LYS A 227 -21.82 -11.88 -20.14
C LYS A 227 -20.71 -10.82 -20.08
N LYS A 228 -20.74 -9.94 -19.08
CA LYS A 228 -19.69 -8.91 -18.90
C LYS A 228 -18.31 -9.51 -18.69
N TYR A 229 -18.22 -10.60 -17.90
CA TYR A 229 -16.93 -11.20 -17.54
C TYR A 229 -16.44 -12.25 -18.54
N THR A 230 -17.34 -12.96 -19.22
CA THR A 230 -16.99 -14.06 -20.14
C THR A 230 -17.12 -13.69 -21.63
N GLY A 231 -17.76 -12.57 -21.95
CA GLY A 231 -18.12 -12.19 -23.30
C GLY A 231 -19.40 -12.88 -23.85
N LEU A 232 -19.85 -13.98 -23.21
CA LEU A 232 -20.96 -14.82 -23.66
C LEU A 232 -22.11 -14.82 -22.65
N SER A 233 -23.35 -14.95 -23.12
CA SER A 233 -24.45 -15.22 -22.20
C SER A 233 -24.29 -16.62 -21.56
N PRO A 234 -24.86 -16.86 -20.36
CA PRO A 234 -24.80 -18.17 -19.72
C PRO A 234 -25.27 -19.32 -20.63
N SER A 235 -26.33 -19.08 -21.43
CA SER A 235 -26.88 -20.06 -22.38
C SER A 235 -25.91 -20.34 -23.54
N GLN A 236 -25.30 -19.30 -24.11
CA GLN A 236 -24.28 -19.46 -25.15
C GLN A 236 -23.06 -20.23 -24.64
N TYR A 237 -22.60 -19.86 -23.44
CA TYR A 237 -21.47 -20.52 -22.79
C TYR A 237 -21.77 -22.02 -22.52
N LYS A 238 -22.96 -22.32 -21.98
CA LYS A 238 -23.43 -23.68 -21.71
C LYS A 238 -23.52 -24.54 -22.99
N ASN A 239 -23.92 -23.96 -24.10
CA ASN A 239 -24.07 -24.67 -25.39
C ASN A 239 -22.76 -24.83 -26.16
N GLY A 240 -21.64 -24.26 -25.66
CA GLY A 240 -20.33 -24.36 -26.31
C GLY A 240 -20.19 -23.46 -27.55
N ASN A 241 -21.05 -22.46 -27.70
CA ASN A 241 -20.95 -21.49 -28.79
C ASN A 241 -19.84 -20.46 -28.48
N PHE A 242 -18.60 -20.89 -28.54
CA PHE A 242 -17.46 -20.00 -28.57
C PHE A 242 -17.36 -19.44 -29.99
N ASN A 243 -17.80 -18.21 -30.22
CA ASN A 243 -17.46 -17.51 -31.45
C ASN A 243 -15.94 -17.29 -31.41
N THR A 244 -15.21 -18.10 -32.15
CA THR A 244 -13.84 -17.79 -32.54
C THR A 244 -13.92 -16.66 -33.57
N GLU A 245 -13.74 -15.40 -33.13
CA GLU A 245 -13.25 -14.31 -33.97
C GLU A 245 -11.77 -14.14 -33.75
#